data_ff941734291ab769644d7d447d946a91
#
_entry.id   ff941734291ab769644d7d447d946a91
#
_cell.length_a   1.000
_cell.length_b   1.000
_cell.length_c   1.000
_cell.angle_alpha   90.00
_cell.angle_beta   90.00
_cell.angle_gamma   90.00
#
_symmetry.space_group_name_H-M   'P 1'
#
loop_
_entity.id
_entity.type
_entity.pdbx_description
1 polymer ?
#
loop_
_entity_poly.entity_id
_entity_poly.type
_entity_poly.pdbx_seq_one_letter_code
_entity_poly.pdbx_strand_id
1 'polypeptide(L)'
;MAQSALVTGAGGFIGHHLVKYLVDKGYHVRGADIKRPEYAPTSGQEFEVLDLRRFEDCLIAARGMDEVYHLAADMGGIGYITENHADVARNNVLIEANMLEAARIHGAKRFFYSSSACIYPLYLQEQPEVTPLKESDAYPADAEPGYGWEKLYGELLCRYYLSDHGLETRVARFHNIYGPEGTYDGGREKAPAAICRKVALARDGDEIEVWGDGEQTRSFTFISDCVEGIYRIAQSDYPEPLNLGSDELTTINNLVDVVSAAAGKSLIKRHDLSKPQGVRGRNSDNTKAREVLGWVPGVSIADGMAHTYRWIEAYMQRVGAVPAGVA
;
A
#
# COMPACT_ATOMS: atom_id res chain seq x y z
N MET A 1 24.27 1.38 -20.18
CA MET A 1 23.58 0.19 -19.62
C MET A 1 22.25 0.66 -19.10
N ALA A 2 21.20 -0.16 -19.14
CA ALA A 2 19.94 0.17 -18.50
C ALA A 2 20.18 0.32 -16.98
N GLN A 3 19.48 1.26 -16.35
CA GLN A 3 19.52 1.45 -14.90
C GLN A 3 18.90 0.22 -14.22
N SER A 4 19.51 -0.29 -13.15
CA SER A 4 19.05 -1.49 -12.46
C SER A 4 18.28 -1.12 -11.17
N ALA A 5 17.16 -1.81 -10.93
CA ALA A 5 16.31 -1.59 -9.76
C ALA A 5 15.98 -2.90 -9.05
N LEU A 6 16.13 -2.90 -7.72
CA LEU A 6 15.56 -3.91 -6.85
C LEU A 6 14.17 -3.43 -6.38
N VAL A 7 13.16 -4.27 -6.52
CA VAL A 7 11.86 -4.08 -5.86
C VAL A 7 11.69 -5.18 -4.82
N THR A 8 11.72 -4.83 -3.53
CA THR A 8 11.37 -5.77 -2.47
C THR A 8 9.86 -5.76 -2.21
N GLY A 9 9.30 -6.85 -1.73
CA GLY A 9 7.84 -6.99 -1.67
C GLY A 9 7.22 -7.19 -3.06
N ALA A 10 8.01 -7.64 -4.04
CA ALA A 10 7.61 -7.79 -5.45
C ALA A 10 6.59 -8.92 -5.69
N GLY A 11 6.41 -9.84 -4.75
CA GLY A 11 5.35 -10.84 -4.74
C GLY A 11 4.02 -10.32 -4.20
N GLY A 12 4.02 -9.12 -3.59
CA GLY A 12 2.84 -8.44 -3.07
C GLY A 12 2.18 -7.50 -4.08
N PHE A 13 1.06 -6.90 -3.68
CA PHE A 13 0.21 -6.06 -4.52
C PHE A 13 0.95 -4.87 -5.16
N ILE A 14 1.47 -3.95 -4.33
CA ILE A 14 2.10 -2.72 -4.85
C ILE A 14 3.41 -3.04 -5.56
N GLY A 15 4.21 -3.96 -5.00
CA GLY A 15 5.50 -4.35 -5.56
C GLY A 15 5.38 -4.96 -6.94
N HIS A 16 4.38 -5.83 -7.18
CA HIS A 16 4.12 -6.43 -8.48
C HIS A 16 3.82 -5.38 -9.55
N HIS A 17 2.94 -4.42 -9.26
CA HIS A 17 2.64 -3.31 -10.16
C HIS A 17 3.83 -2.38 -10.39
N LEU A 18 4.64 -2.13 -9.36
CA LEU A 18 5.84 -1.31 -9.50
C LEU A 18 6.90 -1.97 -10.37
N VAL A 19 7.09 -3.30 -10.24
CA VAL A 19 7.98 -4.07 -11.15
C VAL A 19 7.58 -3.83 -12.60
N LYS A 20 6.30 -4.00 -12.93
CA LYS A 20 5.79 -3.75 -14.28
C LYS A 20 6.06 -2.31 -14.74
N TYR A 21 5.73 -1.34 -13.89
CA TYR A 21 5.91 0.08 -14.19
C TYR A 21 7.38 0.43 -14.49
N LEU A 22 8.33 -0.08 -13.69
CA LEU A 22 9.77 0.16 -13.89
C LEU A 22 10.30 -0.52 -15.15
N VAL A 23 9.83 -1.74 -15.47
CA VAL A 23 10.17 -2.42 -16.74
C VAL A 23 9.67 -1.60 -17.91
N ASP A 24 8.45 -1.06 -17.89
CA ASP A 24 7.89 -0.20 -18.93
C ASP A 24 8.68 1.13 -19.07
N LYS A 25 9.36 1.57 -18.00
CA LYS A 25 10.32 2.70 -18.02
C LYS A 25 11.73 2.33 -18.52
N GLY A 26 11.98 1.07 -18.85
CA GLY A 26 13.27 0.61 -19.39
C GLY A 26 14.30 0.20 -18.35
N TYR A 27 13.91 0.00 -17.09
CA TYR A 27 14.80 -0.53 -16.06
C TYR A 27 15.05 -2.03 -16.24
N HIS A 28 16.24 -2.49 -15.85
CA HIS A 28 16.47 -3.89 -15.53
C HIS A 28 16.00 -4.13 -14.08
N VAL A 29 14.94 -4.90 -13.88
CA VAL A 29 14.28 -5.04 -12.58
C VAL A 29 14.48 -6.44 -12.00
N ARG A 30 15.01 -6.49 -10.75
CA ARG A 30 14.98 -7.66 -9.88
C ARG A 30 13.86 -7.50 -8.86
N GLY A 31 12.93 -8.45 -8.80
CA GLY A 31 11.98 -8.61 -7.71
C GLY A 31 12.55 -9.49 -6.61
N ALA A 32 12.29 -9.17 -5.35
CA ALA A 32 12.58 -10.01 -4.19
C ALA A 32 11.39 -10.05 -3.23
N ASP A 33 11.01 -11.24 -2.80
CA ASP A 33 9.90 -11.45 -1.85
C ASP A 33 10.02 -12.83 -1.20
N ILE A 34 9.31 -13.07 -0.11
CA ILE A 34 9.16 -14.39 0.49
C ILE A 34 8.31 -15.35 -0.36
N LYS A 35 7.52 -14.80 -1.29
CA LYS A 35 6.64 -15.54 -2.22
C LYS A 35 6.65 -14.92 -3.62
N ARG A 36 6.29 -15.70 -4.63
CA ARG A 36 6.04 -15.17 -5.98
C ARG A 36 4.68 -14.45 -6.04
N PRO A 37 4.47 -13.53 -7.03
CA PRO A 37 3.16 -12.94 -7.28
C PRO A 37 2.10 -14.02 -7.52
N GLU A 38 0.92 -13.79 -6.93
CA GLU A 38 -0.17 -14.80 -6.91
C GLU A 38 -1.05 -14.75 -8.16
N TYR A 39 -1.34 -13.53 -8.64
CA TYR A 39 -2.39 -13.31 -9.64
C TYR A 39 -1.89 -13.24 -11.07
N ALA A 40 -0.63 -12.88 -11.27
CA ALA A 40 0.02 -12.82 -12.58
C ALA A 40 1.52 -13.09 -12.44
N PRO A 41 2.21 -13.61 -13.50
CA PRO A 41 3.66 -13.76 -13.48
C PRO A 41 4.35 -12.39 -13.39
N THR A 42 5.53 -12.35 -12.74
CA THR A 42 6.33 -11.12 -12.69
C THR A 42 6.76 -10.67 -14.09
N SER A 43 6.79 -9.36 -14.31
CA SER A 43 7.37 -8.74 -15.51
C SER A 43 8.87 -8.47 -15.38
N GLY A 44 9.46 -8.62 -14.18
CA GLY A 44 10.87 -8.39 -13.92
C GLY A 44 11.77 -9.41 -14.61
N GLN A 45 12.97 -9.00 -14.99
CA GLN A 45 13.97 -9.87 -15.61
C GLN A 45 14.51 -10.92 -14.63
N GLU A 46 14.51 -10.59 -13.32
CA GLU A 46 14.95 -11.48 -12.27
C GLU A 46 13.90 -11.51 -11.15
N PHE A 47 13.77 -12.65 -10.46
CA PHE A 47 12.94 -12.77 -9.27
C PHE A 47 13.54 -13.77 -8.28
N GLU A 48 13.88 -13.29 -7.09
CA GLU A 48 14.46 -14.07 -6.00
C GLU A 48 13.43 -14.31 -4.89
N VAL A 49 13.30 -15.57 -4.45
CA VAL A 49 12.47 -15.91 -3.28
C VAL A 49 13.38 -15.89 -2.05
N LEU A 50 13.28 -14.82 -1.24
CA LEU A 50 14.20 -14.51 -0.14
C LEU A 50 13.43 -14.07 1.10
N ASP A 51 13.95 -14.39 2.27
CA ASP A 51 13.44 -13.89 3.56
C ASP A 51 14.29 -12.70 4.04
N LEU A 52 13.84 -11.49 3.77
CA LEU A 52 14.57 -10.25 4.07
C LEU A 52 14.71 -9.94 5.59
N ARG A 53 14.15 -10.76 6.47
CA ARG A 53 14.50 -10.76 7.90
C ARG A 53 15.91 -11.29 8.14
N ARG A 54 16.49 -11.96 7.14
CA ARG A 54 17.86 -12.49 7.17
C ARG A 54 18.77 -11.57 6.39
N PHE A 55 19.83 -11.14 7.02
CA PHE A 55 20.77 -10.17 6.43
C PHE A 55 21.46 -10.70 5.17
N GLU A 56 21.80 -11.99 5.15
CA GLU A 56 22.42 -12.65 4.00
C GLU A 56 21.52 -12.60 2.76
N ASP A 57 20.20 -12.76 2.94
CA ASP A 57 19.23 -12.70 1.87
C ASP A 57 19.10 -11.26 1.33
N CYS A 58 19.21 -10.25 2.20
CA CYS A 58 19.25 -8.85 1.79
C CYS A 58 20.50 -8.52 0.96
N LEU A 59 21.66 -9.07 1.32
CA LEU A 59 22.90 -8.91 0.54
C LEU A 59 22.77 -9.55 -0.85
N ILE A 60 22.10 -10.70 -0.97
CA ILE A 60 21.83 -11.34 -2.26
C ILE A 60 20.90 -10.45 -3.09
N ALA A 61 19.81 -9.95 -2.50
CA ALA A 61 18.82 -9.12 -3.18
C ALA A 61 19.44 -7.83 -3.75
N ALA A 62 20.23 -7.10 -2.93
CA ALA A 62 20.76 -5.78 -3.27
C ALA A 62 21.98 -5.82 -4.22
N ARG A 63 22.60 -6.98 -4.44
CA ARG A 63 23.84 -7.09 -5.22
C ARG A 63 23.70 -6.56 -6.63
N GLY A 64 24.47 -5.50 -6.97
CA GLY A 64 24.55 -4.94 -8.31
C GLY A 64 23.34 -4.10 -8.72
N MET A 65 22.50 -3.68 -7.78
CA MET A 65 21.36 -2.82 -8.03
C MET A 65 21.71 -1.35 -7.80
N ASP A 66 21.36 -0.48 -8.75
CA ASP A 66 21.57 0.97 -8.64
C ASP A 66 20.57 1.63 -7.71
N GLU A 67 19.31 1.17 -7.73
CA GLU A 67 18.21 1.70 -6.94
C GLU A 67 17.48 0.57 -6.20
N VAL A 68 17.04 0.85 -4.98
CA VAL A 68 16.23 -0.06 -4.17
C VAL A 68 14.87 0.59 -3.90
N TYR A 69 13.81 -0.06 -4.34
CA TYR A 69 12.43 0.28 -4.00
C TYR A 69 11.94 -0.69 -2.92
N HIS A 70 12.02 -0.24 -1.67
CA HIS A 70 11.75 -1.08 -0.52
C HIS A 70 10.27 -1.03 -0.12
N LEU A 71 9.52 -2.09 -0.48
CA LEU A 71 8.10 -2.26 -0.21
C LEU A 71 7.79 -3.51 0.65
N ALA A 72 8.80 -4.35 0.92
CA ALA A 72 8.62 -5.55 1.73
C ALA A 72 8.24 -5.17 3.16
N ALA A 73 7.14 -5.74 3.65
CA ALA A 73 6.68 -5.60 5.01
C ALA A 73 5.76 -6.77 5.39
N ASP A 74 5.79 -7.18 6.65
CA ASP A 74 4.74 -8.02 7.23
C ASP A 74 3.53 -7.15 7.53
N MET A 75 2.50 -7.27 6.69
CA MET A 75 1.37 -6.35 6.65
C MET A 75 0.08 -7.10 6.32
N GLY A 76 -1.04 -6.57 6.79
CA GLY A 76 -2.39 -7.04 6.49
C GLY A 76 -3.43 -5.94 6.69
N GLY A 77 -4.72 -6.31 6.65
CA GLY A 77 -5.81 -5.42 7.04
C GLY A 77 -5.81 -5.12 8.54
N ILE A 78 -6.72 -4.24 8.99
CA ILE A 78 -6.78 -3.78 10.39
C ILE A 78 -6.84 -4.95 11.39
N GLY A 79 -7.59 -6.00 11.10
CA GLY A 79 -7.68 -7.16 11.98
C GLY A 79 -6.31 -7.82 12.20
N TYR A 80 -5.52 -8.02 11.15
CA TYR A 80 -4.21 -8.64 11.26
C TYR A 80 -3.21 -7.81 12.08
N ILE A 81 -3.10 -6.52 11.79
CA ILE A 81 -2.12 -5.65 12.46
C ILE A 81 -2.45 -5.38 13.94
N THR A 82 -3.74 -5.40 14.31
CA THR A 82 -4.17 -5.20 15.72
C THR A 82 -4.01 -6.45 16.57
N GLU A 83 -3.96 -7.63 15.98
CA GLU A 83 -3.79 -8.89 16.71
C GLU A 83 -2.32 -9.35 16.77
N ASN A 84 -1.41 -8.76 15.97
CA ASN A 84 -0.04 -9.23 15.79
C ASN A 84 1.02 -8.12 15.97
N HIS A 85 0.84 -7.19 16.91
CA HIS A 85 1.73 -6.02 17.09
C HIS A 85 3.20 -6.39 17.23
N ALA A 86 3.53 -7.40 18.06
CA ALA A 86 4.93 -7.77 18.33
C ALA A 86 5.60 -8.37 17.10
N ASP A 87 4.92 -9.29 16.41
CA ASP A 87 5.48 -9.95 15.22
C ASP A 87 5.63 -8.98 14.06
N VAL A 88 4.62 -8.14 13.81
CA VAL A 88 4.64 -7.11 12.77
C VAL A 88 5.79 -6.13 13.01
N ALA A 89 5.88 -5.55 14.22
CA ALA A 89 6.93 -4.59 14.55
C ALA A 89 8.33 -5.22 14.43
N ARG A 90 8.54 -6.41 15.02
CA ARG A 90 9.83 -7.12 14.97
C ARG A 90 10.23 -7.47 13.54
N ASN A 91 9.32 -8.06 12.77
CA ASN A 91 9.64 -8.50 11.41
C ASN A 91 10.00 -7.31 10.52
N ASN A 92 9.22 -6.24 10.58
CA ASN A 92 9.44 -5.06 9.74
C ASN A 92 10.72 -4.32 10.11
N VAL A 93 11.02 -4.12 11.40
CA VAL A 93 12.29 -3.50 11.81
C VAL A 93 13.51 -4.29 11.31
N LEU A 94 13.45 -5.63 11.34
CA LEU A 94 14.52 -6.47 10.80
C LEU A 94 14.66 -6.32 9.28
N ILE A 95 13.55 -6.36 8.55
CA ILE A 95 13.53 -6.20 7.09
C ILE A 95 14.11 -4.86 6.68
N GLU A 96 13.67 -3.77 7.31
CA GLU A 96 14.09 -2.40 7.00
C GLU A 96 15.57 -2.16 7.30
N ALA A 97 16.01 -2.49 8.51
CA ALA A 97 17.41 -2.29 8.92
C ALA A 97 18.38 -3.11 8.05
N ASN A 98 18.04 -4.36 7.77
CA ASN A 98 18.85 -5.23 6.94
C ASN A 98 18.94 -4.74 5.49
N MET A 99 17.82 -4.29 4.91
CA MET A 99 17.80 -3.81 3.53
C MET A 99 18.53 -2.48 3.36
N LEU A 100 18.40 -1.53 4.30
CA LEU A 100 19.15 -0.28 4.27
C LEU A 100 20.67 -0.57 4.30
N GLU A 101 21.13 -1.43 5.21
CA GLU A 101 22.53 -1.78 5.31
C GLU A 101 23.03 -2.54 4.07
N ALA A 102 22.26 -3.48 3.54
CA ALA A 102 22.62 -4.20 2.33
C ALA A 102 22.72 -3.27 1.11
N ALA A 103 21.79 -2.31 0.97
CA ALA A 103 21.83 -1.30 -0.08
C ALA A 103 23.09 -0.43 0.01
N ARG A 104 23.44 0.02 1.24
CA ARG A 104 24.65 0.79 1.50
C ARG A 104 25.93 0.01 1.15
N ILE A 105 26.04 -1.25 1.58
CA ILE A 105 27.21 -2.11 1.32
C ILE A 105 27.43 -2.33 -0.17
N HIS A 106 26.34 -2.52 -0.93
CA HIS A 106 26.42 -2.73 -2.38
C HIS A 106 26.49 -1.44 -3.19
N GLY A 107 26.50 -0.27 -2.53
CA GLY A 107 26.69 1.02 -3.19
C GLY A 107 25.46 1.45 -4.00
N ALA A 108 24.26 1.07 -3.60
CA ALA A 108 23.04 1.58 -4.20
C ALA A 108 23.04 3.12 -4.11
N LYS A 109 22.62 3.76 -5.20
CA LYS A 109 22.57 5.23 -5.30
C LYS A 109 21.35 5.79 -4.60
N ARG A 110 20.22 5.08 -4.66
CA ARG A 110 18.94 5.47 -4.10
C ARG A 110 18.26 4.34 -3.36
N PHE A 111 17.58 4.72 -2.30
CA PHE A 111 16.73 3.83 -1.50
C PHE A 111 15.37 4.49 -1.26
N PHE A 112 14.34 3.98 -1.91
CA PHE A 112 12.96 4.38 -1.65
C PHE A 112 12.38 3.53 -0.53
N TYR A 113 11.75 4.18 0.46
CA TYR A 113 11.10 3.56 1.59
C TYR A 113 9.60 3.79 1.61
N SER A 114 8.83 2.70 1.72
CA SER A 114 7.38 2.74 1.90
C SER A 114 7.01 2.89 3.36
N SER A 115 6.78 4.11 3.79
CA SER A 115 6.15 4.45 5.06
C SER A 115 4.62 4.38 4.94
N SER A 116 3.89 4.81 5.95
CA SER A 116 2.44 4.66 6.05
C SER A 116 1.78 5.85 6.72
N ALA A 117 0.52 6.12 6.40
CA ALA A 117 -0.32 7.05 7.15
C ALA A 117 -0.59 6.60 8.61
N CYS A 118 -0.25 5.36 8.97
CA CYS A 118 -0.32 4.86 10.34
C CYS A 118 0.69 5.51 11.30
N ILE A 119 1.65 6.29 10.77
CA ILE A 119 2.59 7.08 11.59
C ILE A 119 1.96 8.34 12.18
N TYR A 120 0.85 8.80 11.61
CA TYR A 120 0.20 10.03 12.09
C TYR A 120 -0.51 9.83 13.42
N PRO A 121 -0.49 10.87 14.27
CA PRO A 121 -1.08 10.79 15.60
C PRO A 121 -2.55 10.38 15.61
N LEU A 122 -2.90 9.45 16.51
CA LEU A 122 -4.27 8.92 16.65
C LEU A 122 -5.26 10.02 17.02
N TYR A 123 -4.87 10.97 17.87
CA TYR A 123 -5.74 12.07 18.33
C TYR A 123 -6.19 13.02 17.18
N LEU A 124 -5.52 13.01 16.03
CA LEU A 124 -5.93 13.76 14.84
C LEU A 124 -6.98 13.02 13.99
N GLN A 125 -7.34 11.79 14.37
CA GLN A 125 -8.12 10.86 13.56
C GLN A 125 -9.35 10.31 14.28
N GLU A 126 -9.81 10.99 15.34
CA GLU A 126 -10.91 10.56 16.20
C GLU A 126 -12.30 10.86 15.65
N GLN A 127 -12.41 11.74 14.66
CA GLN A 127 -13.67 12.16 14.04
C GLN A 127 -13.76 11.69 12.59
N PRO A 128 -14.96 11.45 12.03
CA PRO A 128 -15.14 11.17 10.60
C PRO A 128 -14.75 12.36 9.71
N GLU A 129 -15.06 13.58 10.16
CA GLU A 129 -14.67 14.81 9.50
C GLU A 129 -13.29 15.22 10.01
N VAL A 130 -12.25 14.91 9.23
CA VAL A 130 -10.86 15.18 9.60
C VAL A 130 -10.25 16.26 8.71
N THR A 131 -9.43 17.11 9.32
CA THR A 131 -8.49 17.94 8.56
C THR A 131 -7.50 17.01 7.85
N PRO A 132 -7.26 17.21 6.52
CA PRO A 132 -6.27 16.40 5.81
C PRO A 132 -4.90 16.47 6.49
N LEU A 133 -4.28 15.30 6.70
CA LEU A 133 -3.01 15.16 7.40
C LEU A 133 -1.86 15.67 6.53
N LYS A 134 -1.09 16.62 7.05
CA LYS A 134 0.12 17.16 6.43
C LYS A 134 1.35 16.40 6.93
N GLU A 135 2.43 16.45 6.17
CA GLU A 135 3.69 15.79 6.56
C GLU A 135 4.23 16.32 7.91
N SER A 136 3.98 17.58 8.23
CA SER A 136 4.34 18.20 9.52
C SER A 136 3.59 17.61 10.72
N ASP A 137 2.44 17.01 10.50
CA ASP A 137 1.55 16.54 11.58
C ASP A 137 2.02 15.21 12.19
N ALA A 138 3.12 14.63 11.67
CA ALA A 138 3.72 13.43 12.24
C ALA A 138 4.24 13.62 13.68
N TYR A 139 4.45 14.87 14.10
CA TYR A 139 4.97 15.19 15.43
C TYR A 139 4.13 16.27 16.12
N PRO A 140 3.89 16.16 17.46
CA PRO A 140 4.38 15.11 18.35
C PRO A 140 3.80 13.72 18.00
N ALA A 141 4.63 12.68 18.02
CA ALA A 141 4.26 11.36 17.56
C ALA A 141 3.29 10.64 18.51
N ASP A 142 2.24 10.03 17.94
CA ASP A 142 1.28 9.15 18.60
C ASP A 142 0.78 8.12 17.56
N ALA A 143 1.71 7.35 17.01
CA ALA A 143 1.47 6.43 15.90
C ALA A 143 0.65 5.21 16.31
N GLU A 144 0.04 4.53 15.34
CA GLU A 144 -0.67 3.27 15.59
C GLU A 144 0.27 2.23 16.24
N PRO A 145 -0.19 1.49 17.27
CA PRO A 145 0.61 0.49 17.96
C PRO A 145 1.21 -0.55 17.00
N GLY A 146 2.45 -0.91 17.25
CA GLY A 146 3.20 -1.86 16.42
C GLY A 146 3.59 -1.26 15.07
N TYR A 147 2.71 -1.38 14.08
CA TYR A 147 2.98 -1.00 12.68
C TYR A 147 3.28 0.49 12.48
N GLY A 148 2.51 1.39 13.09
CA GLY A 148 2.76 2.83 12.93
C GLY A 148 4.11 3.26 13.49
N TRP A 149 4.46 2.76 14.67
CA TRP A 149 5.72 3.09 15.33
C TRP A 149 6.94 2.53 14.60
N GLU A 150 6.87 1.30 14.06
CA GLU A 150 7.99 0.76 13.29
C GLU A 150 8.19 1.53 11.98
N LYS A 151 7.10 1.92 11.30
CA LYS A 151 7.17 2.75 10.08
C LYS A 151 7.79 4.12 10.35
N LEU A 152 7.43 4.76 11.46
CA LEU A 152 8.04 6.03 11.87
C LEU A 152 9.53 5.87 12.21
N TYR A 153 9.91 4.76 12.84
CA TYR A 153 11.33 4.45 13.10
C TYR A 153 12.11 4.22 11.80
N GLY A 154 11.50 3.55 10.80
CA GLY A 154 12.10 3.38 9.48
C GLY A 154 12.36 4.71 8.75
N GLU A 155 11.47 5.71 8.89
CA GLU A 155 11.74 7.08 8.39
C GLU A 155 12.97 7.71 9.06
N LEU A 156 13.15 7.51 10.38
CA LEU A 156 14.33 8.00 11.10
C LEU A 156 15.60 7.27 10.63
N LEU A 157 15.55 5.95 10.43
CA LEU A 157 16.68 5.20 9.87
C LEU A 157 17.07 5.72 8.49
N CYS A 158 16.12 5.93 7.60
CA CYS A 158 16.38 6.52 6.28
C CYS A 158 17.10 7.86 6.38
N ARG A 159 16.65 8.75 7.28
CA ARG A 159 17.30 10.05 7.53
C ARG A 159 18.75 9.87 8.02
N TYR A 160 19.01 8.94 8.94
CA TYR A 160 20.36 8.69 9.47
C TYR A 160 21.26 8.09 8.41
N TYR A 161 20.78 7.17 7.58
CA TYR A 161 21.58 6.63 6.48
C TYR A 161 21.93 7.68 5.42
N LEU A 162 21.04 8.64 5.18
CA LEU A 162 21.35 9.80 4.33
C LEU A 162 22.42 10.68 4.97
N SER A 163 22.27 11.06 6.26
CA SER A 163 23.21 11.98 6.93
C SER A 163 24.58 11.37 7.15
N ASP A 164 24.65 10.11 7.56
CA ASP A 164 25.88 9.49 8.04
C ASP A 164 26.64 8.77 6.92
N HIS A 165 25.93 8.27 5.92
CA HIS A 165 26.49 7.43 4.86
C HIS A 165 26.29 7.98 3.45
N GLY A 166 25.51 9.04 3.27
CA GLY A 166 25.22 9.62 1.96
C GLY A 166 24.35 8.74 1.05
N LEU A 167 23.64 7.75 1.62
CA LEU A 167 22.66 6.96 0.85
C LEU A 167 21.44 7.83 0.57
N GLU A 168 21.18 8.11 -0.70
CA GLU A 168 20.05 8.95 -1.13
C GLU A 168 18.70 8.27 -0.82
N THR A 169 18.15 8.50 0.38
CA THR A 169 16.86 7.94 0.79
C THR A 169 15.70 8.83 0.39
N ARG A 170 14.59 8.22 0.01
CA ARG A 170 13.31 8.89 -0.31
C ARG A 170 12.17 8.13 0.35
N VAL A 171 11.24 8.86 0.96
CA VAL A 171 10.20 8.27 1.81
C VAL A 171 8.83 8.70 1.34
N ALA A 172 7.91 7.73 1.16
CA ALA A 172 6.51 7.99 0.90
C ALA A 172 5.61 7.45 2.02
N ARG A 173 4.68 8.25 2.52
CA ARG A 173 3.63 7.85 3.46
C ARG A 173 2.39 7.45 2.68
N PHE A 174 2.15 6.15 2.57
CA PHE A 174 1.03 5.62 1.78
C PHE A 174 -0.31 5.80 2.50
N HIS A 175 -1.30 6.36 1.77
CA HIS A 175 -2.69 6.49 2.22
C HIS A 175 -3.59 5.52 1.44
N ASN A 176 -3.89 4.35 2.06
CA ASN A 176 -4.87 3.34 1.64
C ASN A 176 -4.84 2.98 0.15
N ILE A 177 -3.76 2.37 -0.29
CA ILE A 177 -3.62 1.95 -1.69
C ILE A 177 -4.56 0.78 -1.99
N TYR A 178 -5.23 0.82 -3.15
CA TYR A 178 -6.16 -0.20 -3.64
C TYR A 178 -6.10 -0.35 -5.16
N GLY A 179 -6.63 -1.46 -5.67
CA GLY A 179 -6.68 -1.74 -7.11
C GLY A 179 -6.76 -3.24 -7.42
N PRO A 180 -6.74 -3.59 -8.72
CA PRO A 180 -6.65 -4.97 -9.19
C PRO A 180 -5.39 -5.68 -8.66
N GLU A 181 -5.43 -7.02 -8.59
CA GLU A 181 -4.32 -7.87 -8.14
C GLU A 181 -3.90 -7.66 -6.68
N GLY A 182 -4.74 -6.98 -5.88
CA GLY A 182 -4.61 -6.92 -4.43
C GLY A 182 -5.26 -8.14 -3.77
N THR A 183 -4.76 -8.52 -2.59
CA THR A 183 -5.39 -9.56 -1.77
C THR A 183 -6.83 -9.18 -1.45
N TYR A 184 -7.77 -10.03 -1.85
CA TYR A 184 -9.21 -9.79 -1.69
C TYR A 184 -9.90 -10.82 -0.78
N ASP A 185 -9.18 -11.86 -0.35
CA ASP A 185 -9.67 -12.94 0.53
C ASP A 185 -8.58 -13.44 1.48
N GLY A 186 -8.94 -14.26 2.49
CA GLY A 186 -7.99 -14.89 3.40
C GLY A 186 -7.67 -14.11 4.68
N GLY A 187 -8.43 -13.04 5.01
CA GLY A 187 -8.36 -12.31 6.29
C GLY A 187 -7.27 -11.24 6.35
N ARG A 188 -6.50 -11.03 5.27
CA ARG A 188 -5.51 -9.93 5.16
C ARG A 188 -5.95 -8.81 4.21
N GLU A 189 -7.14 -8.95 3.62
CA GLU A 189 -7.69 -7.98 2.68
C GLU A 189 -8.06 -6.65 3.34
N LYS A 190 -7.90 -5.55 2.59
CA LYS A 190 -8.35 -4.22 3.00
C LYS A 190 -9.79 -3.96 2.54
N ALA A 191 -10.44 -2.96 3.15
CA ALA A 191 -11.85 -2.65 2.91
C ALA A 191 -12.27 -2.58 1.43
N PRO A 192 -11.55 -1.90 0.52
CA PRO A 192 -11.93 -1.86 -0.90
C PRO A 192 -12.06 -3.25 -1.53
N ALA A 193 -11.06 -4.11 -1.33
CA ALA A 193 -11.05 -5.46 -1.89
C ALA A 193 -12.09 -6.37 -1.23
N ALA A 194 -12.24 -6.28 0.11
CA ALA A 194 -13.26 -7.02 0.86
C ALA A 194 -14.68 -6.68 0.40
N ILE A 195 -14.97 -5.38 0.19
CA ILE A 195 -16.28 -4.92 -0.31
C ILE A 195 -16.52 -5.43 -1.73
N CYS A 196 -15.54 -5.30 -2.64
CA CYS A 196 -15.67 -5.83 -3.99
C CYS A 196 -15.97 -7.33 -4.00
N ARG A 197 -15.29 -8.12 -3.17
CA ARG A 197 -15.55 -9.56 -3.02
C ARG A 197 -16.95 -9.84 -2.49
N LYS A 198 -17.37 -9.14 -1.44
CA LYS A 198 -18.72 -9.31 -0.86
C LYS A 198 -19.81 -8.98 -1.88
N VAL A 199 -19.65 -7.89 -2.65
CA VAL A 199 -20.60 -7.51 -3.72
C VAL A 199 -20.58 -8.53 -4.86
N ALA A 200 -19.43 -9.09 -5.24
CA ALA A 200 -19.35 -10.14 -6.27
C ALA A 200 -20.11 -11.41 -5.87
N LEU A 201 -20.06 -11.78 -4.58
CA LEU A 201 -20.77 -12.94 -4.03
C LEU A 201 -22.27 -12.72 -3.83
N ALA A 202 -22.72 -11.50 -3.61
CA ALA A 202 -24.12 -11.15 -3.32
C ALA A 202 -24.98 -11.18 -4.60
N ARG A 203 -26.25 -11.55 -4.45
CA ARG A 203 -27.30 -11.35 -5.47
C ARG A 203 -27.94 -9.96 -5.28
N ASP A 204 -28.63 -9.50 -6.31
CA ASP A 204 -29.41 -8.28 -6.20
C ASP A 204 -30.47 -8.43 -5.09
N GLY A 205 -30.58 -7.44 -4.19
CA GLY A 205 -31.45 -7.45 -3.02
C GLY A 205 -30.86 -8.13 -1.76
N ASP A 206 -29.69 -8.77 -1.84
CA ASP A 206 -29.07 -9.41 -0.68
C ASP A 206 -28.52 -8.39 0.34
N GLU A 207 -28.33 -8.86 1.58
CA GLU A 207 -27.60 -8.11 2.62
C GLU A 207 -26.09 -8.21 2.43
N ILE A 208 -25.41 -7.08 2.64
CA ILE A 208 -23.94 -7.01 2.71
C ILE A 208 -23.49 -6.54 4.09
N GLU A 209 -22.60 -7.30 4.73
CA GLU A 209 -22.04 -6.94 6.03
C GLU A 209 -21.05 -5.78 5.91
N VAL A 210 -21.28 -4.73 6.69
CA VAL A 210 -20.41 -3.56 6.86
C VAL A 210 -19.88 -3.55 8.29
N TRP A 211 -18.56 -3.50 8.45
CA TRP A 211 -17.93 -3.44 9.78
C TRP A 211 -18.05 -2.04 10.38
N GLY A 212 -18.52 -1.98 11.63
CA GLY A 212 -18.86 -0.74 12.29
C GLY A 212 -20.17 -0.14 11.79
N ASP A 213 -20.31 1.16 11.95
CA ASP A 213 -21.46 1.94 11.47
C ASP A 213 -21.34 2.37 10.00
N GLY A 214 -20.17 2.15 9.38
CA GLY A 214 -19.89 2.52 8.01
C GLY A 214 -19.62 4.02 7.79
N GLU A 215 -19.67 4.84 8.84
CA GLU A 215 -19.44 6.30 8.76
C GLU A 215 -17.96 6.68 8.93
N GLN A 216 -17.07 5.73 9.22
CA GLN A 216 -15.64 5.98 9.20
C GLN A 216 -15.18 6.39 7.80
N THR A 217 -14.38 7.45 7.72
CA THR A 217 -13.94 8.04 6.46
C THR A 217 -12.49 7.72 6.13
N ARG A 218 -12.23 7.50 4.86
CA ARG A 218 -10.88 7.28 4.29
C ARG A 218 -10.76 7.97 2.94
N SER A 219 -9.56 8.39 2.60
CA SER A 219 -9.18 8.56 1.21
C SER A 219 -8.47 7.29 0.72
N PHE A 220 -8.66 6.98 -0.56
CA PHE A 220 -8.11 5.78 -1.19
C PHE A 220 -7.37 6.16 -2.48
N THR A 221 -6.17 5.64 -2.66
CA THR A 221 -5.31 5.93 -3.81
C THR A 221 -5.24 4.73 -4.73
N PHE A 222 -5.60 4.93 -5.99
CA PHE A 222 -5.57 3.84 -6.96
C PHE A 222 -4.14 3.43 -7.31
N ILE A 223 -3.93 2.15 -7.61
CA ILE A 223 -2.61 1.56 -7.79
C ILE A 223 -1.77 2.22 -8.89
N SER A 224 -2.38 2.66 -10.01
CA SER A 224 -1.63 3.34 -11.07
C SER A 224 -1.06 4.68 -10.60
N ASP A 225 -1.83 5.46 -9.86
CA ASP A 225 -1.37 6.71 -9.28
C ASP A 225 -0.29 6.47 -8.23
N CYS A 226 -0.45 5.40 -7.44
CA CYS A 226 0.54 5.02 -6.44
C CYS A 226 1.90 4.71 -7.07
N VAL A 227 1.99 3.84 -8.09
CA VAL A 227 3.29 3.47 -8.68
C VAL A 227 3.95 4.63 -9.41
N GLU A 228 3.15 5.51 -10.04
CA GLU A 228 3.67 6.75 -10.61
C GLU A 228 4.23 7.68 -9.52
N GLY A 229 3.50 7.86 -8.41
CA GLY A 229 3.94 8.67 -7.28
C GLY A 229 5.21 8.10 -6.64
N ILE A 230 5.30 6.78 -6.44
CA ILE A 230 6.53 6.11 -5.97
C ILE A 230 7.72 6.48 -6.85
N TYR A 231 7.56 6.33 -8.16
CA TYR A 231 8.63 6.63 -9.11
C TYR A 231 9.04 8.10 -9.05
N ARG A 232 8.10 9.03 -9.05
CA ARG A 232 8.37 10.48 -8.98
C ARG A 232 9.09 10.86 -7.67
N ILE A 233 8.66 10.31 -6.53
CA ILE A 233 9.32 10.53 -5.23
C ILE A 233 10.74 9.97 -5.29
N ALA A 234 10.92 8.73 -5.74
CA ALA A 234 12.23 8.10 -5.82
C ALA A 234 13.19 8.88 -6.73
N GLN A 235 12.72 9.48 -7.81
CA GLN A 235 13.55 10.26 -8.76
C GLN A 235 13.70 11.73 -8.37
N SER A 236 13.01 12.21 -7.33
CA SER A 236 13.14 13.59 -6.87
C SER A 236 14.42 13.82 -6.05
N ASP A 237 14.81 15.10 -5.94
CA ASP A 237 15.89 15.51 -5.03
C ASP A 237 15.37 15.91 -3.64
N TYR A 238 14.07 15.73 -3.37
CA TYR A 238 13.45 16.10 -2.10
C TYR A 238 13.65 14.99 -1.05
N PRO A 239 14.40 15.26 0.04
CA PRO A 239 14.81 14.22 0.98
C PRO A 239 13.78 13.93 2.09
N GLU A 240 12.84 14.87 2.34
CA GLU A 240 11.87 14.71 3.42
C GLU A 240 10.71 13.80 3.01
N PRO A 241 10.04 13.13 3.95
CA PRO A 241 8.86 12.31 3.67
C PRO A 241 7.76 13.08 2.93
N LEU A 242 7.10 12.42 1.99
CA LEU A 242 5.94 12.94 1.25
C LEU A 242 4.73 12.05 1.43
N ASN A 243 3.55 12.65 1.58
CA ASN A 243 2.30 11.93 1.48
C ASN A 243 2.10 11.41 0.06
N LEU A 244 1.68 10.15 -0.04
CA LEU A 244 1.26 9.54 -1.29
C LEU A 244 -0.16 9.03 -1.12
N GLY A 245 -1.13 9.89 -1.44
CA GLY A 245 -2.53 9.72 -1.12
C GLY A 245 -3.46 10.36 -2.13
N SER A 246 -4.76 10.24 -1.87
CA SER A 246 -5.82 11.01 -2.51
C SER A 246 -6.45 11.93 -1.47
N ASP A 247 -6.96 13.07 -1.89
CA ASP A 247 -7.76 13.99 -1.09
C ASP A 247 -9.28 13.72 -1.22
N GLU A 248 -9.68 12.77 -2.06
CA GLU A 248 -11.07 12.32 -2.21
C GLU A 248 -11.51 11.49 -1.01
N LEU A 249 -12.16 12.13 -0.04
CA LEU A 249 -12.64 11.50 1.20
C LEU A 249 -13.97 10.79 0.99
N THR A 250 -14.11 9.56 1.46
CA THR A 250 -15.35 8.79 1.36
C THR A 250 -15.62 7.97 2.63
N THR A 251 -16.91 7.69 2.90
CA THR A 251 -17.31 6.74 3.95
C THR A 251 -17.25 5.30 3.44
N ILE A 252 -17.18 4.33 4.34
CA ILE A 252 -17.30 2.91 3.98
C ILE A 252 -18.69 2.61 3.44
N ASN A 253 -19.73 3.28 3.95
CA ASN A 253 -21.08 3.16 3.41
C ASN A 253 -21.16 3.60 1.93
N ASN A 254 -20.56 4.74 1.60
CA ASN A 254 -20.50 5.21 0.20
C ASN A 254 -19.65 4.28 -0.69
N LEU A 255 -18.58 3.69 -0.13
CA LEU A 255 -17.77 2.73 -0.87
C LEU A 255 -18.58 1.49 -1.28
N VAL A 256 -19.48 1.00 -0.41
CA VAL A 256 -20.43 -0.07 -0.75
C VAL A 256 -21.38 0.36 -1.88
N ASP A 257 -21.92 1.59 -1.80
CA ASP A 257 -22.81 2.12 -2.84
C ASP A 257 -22.13 2.22 -4.21
N VAL A 258 -20.89 2.73 -4.23
CA VAL A 258 -20.09 2.84 -5.46
C VAL A 258 -19.84 1.46 -6.10
N VAL A 259 -19.47 0.46 -5.30
CA VAL A 259 -19.22 -0.89 -5.82
C VAL A 259 -20.52 -1.57 -6.26
N SER A 260 -21.59 -1.40 -5.50
CA SER A 260 -22.92 -1.94 -5.85
C SER A 260 -23.42 -1.37 -7.17
N ALA A 261 -23.26 -0.05 -7.37
CA ALA A 261 -23.60 0.62 -8.63
C ALA A 261 -22.75 0.08 -9.80
N ALA A 262 -21.43 -0.12 -9.59
CA ALA A 262 -20.54 -0.71 -10.60
C ALA A 262 -20.93 -2.15 -10.97
N ALA A 263 -21.53 -2.89 -10.03
CA ALA A 263 -22.04 -4.24 -10.21
C ALA A 263 -23.47 -4.30 -10.77
N GLY A 264 -24.16 -3.16 -10.90
CA GLY A 264 -25.59 -3.11 -11.27
C GLY A 264 -26.50 -3.76 -10.24
N LYS A 265 -26.12 -3.74 -8.94
CA LYS A 265 -26.86 -4.38 -7.84
C LYS A 265 -27.36 -3.35 -6.84
N SER A 266 -28.52 -3.63 -6.21
CA SER A 266 -29.05 -2.88 -5.07
C SER A 266 -28.94 -3.76 -3.83
N LEU A 267 -28.01 -3.43 -2.92
CA LEU A 267 -27.70 -4.24 -1.73
C LEU A 267 -28.13 -3.54 -0.44
N ILE A 268 -28.51 -4.33 0.56
CA ILE A 268 -28.93 -3.85 1.88
C ILE A 268 -27.72 -3.90 2.82
N LYS A 269 -27.31 -2.76 3.39
CA LYS A 269 -26.18 -2.69 4.32
C LYS A 269 -26.61 -3.20 5.70
N ARG A 270 -25.93 -4.22 6.20
CA ARG A 270 -26.09 -4.73 7.56
C ARG A 270 -24.82 -4.39 8.38
N HIS A 271 -24.97 -3.47 9.32
CA HIS A 271 -23.84 -2.99 10.12
C HIS A 271 -23.55 -3.93 11.31
N ASP A 272 -22.27 -4.33 11.46
CA ASP A 272 -21.78 -5.09 12.61
C ASP A 272 -20.87 -4.21 13.47
N LEU A 273 -21.44 -3.64 14.54
CA LEU A 273 -20.76 -2.72 15.44
C LEU A 273 -19.71 -3.41 16.34
N SER A 274 -19.69 -4.74 16.38
CA SER A 274 -18.70 -5.50 17.17
C SER A 274 -17.34 -5.62 16.48
N LYS A 275 -17.29 -5.32 15.18
CA LYS A 275 -16.08 -5.47 14.37
C LYS A 275 -15.16 -4.25 14.45
N PRO A 276 -13.82 -4.46 14.31
CA PRO A 276 -12.85 -3.38 14.31
C PRO A 276 -13.13 -2.35 13.20
N GLN A 277 -13.08 -1.06 13.54
CA GLN A 277 -13.29 0.05 12.60
C GLN A 277 -11.98 0.78 12.25
N GLY A 278 -10.95 0.64 13.10
CA GLY A 278 -9.74 1.48 13.04
C GLY A 278 -10.03 2.92 13.43
N VAL A 279 -9.25 3.88 12.95
CA VAL A 279 -9.47 5.31 13.20
C VAL A 279 -10.78 5.80 12.58
N ARG A 280 -11.39 6.87 13.12
CA ARG A 280 -12.69 7.37 12.61
C ARG A 280 -12.55 8.11 11.29
N GLY A 281 -11.46 8.85 11.09
CA GLY A 281 -11.22 9.57 9.85
C GLY A 281 -9.75 9.60 9.49
N ARG A 282 -9.43 9.49 8.21
CA ARG A 282 -8.07 9.66 7.67
C ARG A 282 -8.11 10.19 6.26
N ASN A 283 -7.51 11.36 6.04
CA ASN A 283 -7.39 11.99 4.75
C ASN A 283 -5.95 12.46 4.51
N SER A 284 -5.52 12.55 3.26
CA SER A 284 -4.21 13.00 2.87
C SER A 284 -4.24 14.46 2.43
N ASP A 285 -3.35 15.28 2.96
CA ASP A 285 -3.01 16.55 2.32
C ASP A 285 -1.90 16.32 1.29
N ASN A 286 -2.21 16.55 0.01
CA ASN A 286 -1.28 16.29 -1.10
C ASN A 286 -0.61 17.59 -1.60
N THR A 287 -0.72 18.71 -0.87
CA THR A 287 -0.16 19.99 -1.27
C THR A 287 1.33 19.90 -1.52
N LYS A 288 2.07 19.27 -0.61
CA LYS A 288 3.52 19.11 -0.73
C LYS A 288 3.93 18.24 -1.93
N ALA A 289 3.25 17.13 -2.17
CA ALA A 289 3.50 16.29 -3.33
C ALA A 289 3.24 17.03 -4.66
N ARG A 290 2.19 17.86 -4.70
CA ARG A 290 1.90 18.71 -5.86
C ARG A 290 2.97 19.76 -6.08
N GLU A 291 3.41 20.46 -5.05
CA GLU A 291 4.44 21.50 -5.13
C GLU A 291 5.79 20.94 -5.56
N VAL A 292 6.21 19.83 -4.98
CA VAL A 292 7.55 19.24 -5.18
C VAL A 292 7.64 18.43 -6.46
N LEU A 293 6.61 17.63 -6.77
CA LEU A 293 6.65 16.64 -7.84
C LEU A 293 5.78 17.00 -9.05
N GLY A 294 4.90 17.99 -8.92
CA GLY A 294 3.82 18.22 -9.90
C GLY A 294 2.86 17.02 -10.01
N TRP A 295 2.78 16.20 -8.95
CA TRP A 295 1.98 14.99 -8.95
C TRP A 295 0.65 15.20 -8.21
N VAL A 296 -0.42 14.68 -8.82
CA VAL A 296 -1.75 14.56 -8.21
C VAL A 296 -2.34 13.20 -8.62
N PRO A 297 -3.14 12.54 -7.76
CA PRO A 297 -3.88 11.35 -8.17
C PRO A 297 -4.88 11.69 -9.27
N GLY A 298 -4.99 10.86 -10.29
CA GLY A 298 -5.84 11.09 -11.46
C GLY A 298 -7.06 10.20 -11.53
N VAL A 299 -7.10 9.11 -10.76
CA VAL A 299 -8.17 8.11 -10.80
C VAL A 299 -9.17 8.39 -9.68
N SER A 300 -10.44 8.66 -10.05
CA SER A 300 -11.53 8.83 -9.09
C SER A 300 -11.83 7.52 -8.34
N ILE A 301 -12.43 7.65 -7.13
CA ILE A 301 -12.82 6.46 -6.36
C ILE A 301 -13.84 5.60 -7.13
N ALA A 302 -14.75 6.22 -7.86
CA ALA A 302 -15.76 5.52 -8.66
C ALA A 302 -15.11 4.67 -9.76
N ASP A 303 -14.20 5.25 -10.54
CA ASP A 303 -13.52 4.54 -11.62
C ASP A 303 -12.59 3.45 -11.07
N GLY A 304 -11.80 3.76 -10.06
CA GLY A 304 -10.87 2.82 -9.44
C GLY A 304 -11.58 1.63 -8.81
N MET A 305 -12.70 1.86 -8.11
CA MET A 305 -13.51 0.77 -7.53
C MET A 305 -14.20 -0.07 -8.59
N ALA A 306 -14.69 0.53 -9.67
CA ALA A 306 -15.27 -0.22 -10.79
C ALA A 306 -14.20 -1.11 -11.47
N HIS A 307 -12.97 -0.62 -11.64
CA HIS A 307 -11.85 -1.42 -12.17
C HIS A 307 -11.49 -2.57 -11.22
N THR A 308 -11.40 -2.30 -9.92
CA THR A 308 -11.06 -3.30 -8.90
C THR A 308 -12.14 -4.38 -8.83
N TYR A 309 -13.42 -3.98 -8.80
CA TYR A 309 -14.55 -4.90 -8.78
C TYR A 309 -14.56 -5.84 -9.98
N ARG A 310 -14.46 -5.29 -11.21
CA ARG A 310 -14.48 -6.11 -12.44
C ARG A 310 -13.34 -7.12 -12.46
N TRP A 311 -12.16 -6.74 -11.97
CA TRP A 311 -11.03 -7.66 -11.89
C TRP A 311 -11.29 -8.78 -10.89
N ILE A 312 -11.77 -8.46 -9.66
CA ILE A 312 -12.08 -9.45 -8.63
C ILE A 312 -13.17 -10.40 -9.12
N GLU A 313 -14.26 -9.88 -9.66
CA GLU A 313 -15.36 -10.69 -10.20
C GLU A 313 -14.89 -11.64 -11.30
N ALA A 314 -14.17 -11.14 -12.30
CA ALA A 314 -13.61 -11.95 -13.38
C ALA A 314 -12.63 -13.03 -12.88
N TYR A 315 -11.81 -12.69 -11.89
CA TYR A 315 -10.91 -13.66 -11.27
C TYR A 315 -11.69 -14.74 -10.52
N MET A 316 -12.68 -14.37 -9.72
CA MET A 316 -13.53 -15.31 -8.98
C MET A 316 -14.33 -16.25 -9.92
N GLN A 317 -14.80 -15.73 -11.05
CA GLN A 317 -15.45 -16.55 -12.11
C GLN A 317 -14.46 -17.56 -12.71
N ARG A 318 -13.23 -17.12 -13.02
CA ARG A 318 -12.17 -17.98 -13.58
C ARG A 318 -11.79 -19.13 -12.66
N VAL A 319 -11.78 -18.90 -11.34
CA VAL A 319 -11.46 -19.94 -10.35
C VAL A 319 -12.70 -20.69 -9.82
N GLY A 320 -13.88 -20.43 -10.36
CA GLY A 320 -15.13 -21.12 -10.01
C GLY A 320 -15.71 -20.71 -8.65
N ALA A 321 -15.28 -19.59 -8.09
CA ALA A 321 -15.78 -19.09 -6.79
C ALA A 321 -17.15 -18.38 -6.90
N VAL A 322 -17.51 -17.89 -8.10
CA VAL A 322 -18.83 -17.34 -8.43
C VAL A 322 -19.28 -17.88 -9.82
N PRO A 323 -20.58 -18.01 -10.08
CA PRO A 323 -21.06 -18.36 -11.42
C PRO A 323 -20.64 -17.30 -12.44
N ALA A 324 -20.37 -17.73 -13.68
CA ALA A 324 -20.23 -16.77 -14.78
C ALA A 324 -21.55 -15.99 -14.91
N GLY A 325 -21.47 -14.66 -14.87
CA GLY A 325 -22.65 -13.81 -15.00
C GLY A 325 -23.38 -14.13 -16.31
N VAL A 326 -24.69 -14.21 -16.25
CA VAL A 326 -25.53 -14.20 -17.46
C VAL A 326 -25.47 -12.74 -17.96
N ALA A 327 -24.82 -12.56 -19.12
CA ALA A 327 -24.70 -11.28 -19.79
C ALA A 327 -26.07 -10.70 -20.15
#